data_fa940161379b99605c933f858fe27aaf
#
_entry.id   fa940161379b99605c933f858fe27aaf
#
_cell.length_a   1.000
_cell.length_b   1.000
_cell.length_c   1.000
_cell.angle_alpha   90.00
_cell.angle_beta   90.00
_cell.angle_gamma   90.00
#
_symmetry.space_group_name_H-M   'P 1'
#
loop_
_entity.id
_entity.type
_entity.pdbx_description
1 polymer ?
#
loop_
_entity_poly.entity_id
_entity_poly.type
_entity_poly.pdbx_seq_one_letter_code
_entity_poly.pdbx_strand_id
1 'polypeptide(L)'
;GAGRAKYKFRLVPATRIRPNETLISIDIPDGTPELIRAYALDDEQALLAIVRYNRLIDIFLGLTASSLQNHLRTTVKGIGQIEIDELYVGLDKRGCHYVIPVQAQGGKDQIGVVQTTQDISYAGQKFPGLRCRPIAAQFMEGGKIALFELTLQDGEVRLVDEKHYRLVPADKLDRDAIRDYRD
;
A
#
# COMPACT_ATOMS: atom_id res chain seq x y z
N GLY A 1 15.49 10.33 29.00
CA GLY A 1 15.13 11.26 27.97
C GLY A 1 14.67 10.53 26.73
N ALA A 2 13.38 10.60 26.42
CA ALA A 2 12.82 9.98 25.23
C ALA A 2 13.40 10.64 23.97
N GLY A 3 14.17 9.90 23.19
CA GLY A 3 14.65 10.34 21.88
C GLY A 3 13.48 10.47 20.92
N ARG A 4 13.19 11.69 20.51
CA ARG A 4 12.27 11.94 19.39
C ARG A 4 12.92 11.45 18.11
N ALA A 5 12.39 10.40 17.50
CA ALA A 5 12.78 10.00 16.15
C ALA A 5 12.52 11.18 15.19
N LYS A 6 13.57 11.78 14.68
CA LYS A 6 13.49 12.79 13.63
C LYS A 6 13.25 12.06 12.30
N TYR A 7 12.04 12.05 11.83
CA TYR A 7 11.76 11.64 10.45
C TYR A 7 12.38 12.66 9.50
N LYS A 8 13.39 12.22 8.77
CA LYS A 8 13.98 13.03 7.69
C LYS A 8 13.20 12.71 6.41
N PHE A 9 12.32 13.62 6.00
CA PHE A 9 11.74 13.55 4.67
C PHE A 9 12.87 13.69 3.64
N ARG A 10 13.07 12.64 2.86
CA ARG A 10 14.04 12.69 1.77
C ARG A 10 13.29 13.11 0.51
N LEU A 11 13.63 14.26 -0.05
CA LEU A 11 13.24 14.64 -1.41
C LEU A 11 13.76 13.54 -2.34
N VAL A 12 12.86 12.80 -2.96
CA VAL A 12 13.22 11.90 -4.04
C VAL A 12 12.74 12.57 -5.33
N PRO A 13 13.64 13.18 -6.12
CA PRO A 13 13.32 13.61 -7.47
C PRO A 13 13.27 12.34 -8.34
N ALA A 14 12.18 11.60 -8.28
CA ALA A 14 12.07 10.37 -9.03
C ALA A 14 10.73 10.28 -9.72
N THR A 15 10.76 10.07 -11.01
CA THR A 15 9.65 9.61 -11.81
C THR A 15 9.20 8.19 -11.43
N ARG A 16 9.93 7.50 -10.52
CA ARG A 16 9.73 6.09 -10.16
C ARG A 16 10.18 5.82 -8.73
N ILE A 17 9.37 5.06 -8.01
CA ILE A 17 9.62 4.63 -6.64
C ILE A 17 10.10 3.17 -6.66
N ARG A 18 11.14 2.87 -5.89
CA ARG A 18 11.73 1.52 -5.76
C ARG A 18 11.79 1.12 -4.30
N PRO A 19 11.62 -0.18 -3.98
CA PRO A 19 11.80 -0.68 -2.63
C PRO A 19 13.21 -0.40 -2.09
N ASN A 20 13.27 -0.01 -0.82
CA ASN A 20 14.53 0.10 -0.10
C ASN A 20 14.91 -1.28 0.45
N GLU A 21 15.81 -1.98 -0.23
CA GLU A 21 16.21 -3.36 0.10
C GLU A 21 16.89 -3.51 1.47
N THR A 22 17.26 -2.41 2.12
CA THR A 22 17.88 -2.43 3.46
C THR A 22 16.85 -2.52 4.60
N LEU A 23 15.56 -2.37 4.32
CA LEU A 23 14.52 -2.45 5.32
C LEU A 23 14.32 -3.90 5.80
N ILE A 24 14.15 -4.04 7.11
CA ILE A 24 13.81 -5.32 7.74
C ILE A 24 12.37 -5.69 7.38
N SER A 25 12.15 -6.95 6.97
CA SER A 25 10.82 -7.46 6.72
C SER A 25 10.11 -7.80 8.02
N ILE A 26 8.81 -7.50 8.07
CA ILE A 26 7.91 -7.84 9.17
C ILE A 26 7.19 -9.13 8.79
N ASP A 27 7.29 -10.16 9.64
CA ASP A 27 6.63 -11.43 9.43
C ASP A 27 5.16 -11.34 9.88
N ILE A 28 4.26 -11.68 8.97
CA ILE A 28 2.81 -11.71 9.18
C ILE A 28 2.31 -13.14 8.97
N PRO A 29 1.43 -13.66 9.84
CA PRO A 29 0.79 -14.96 9.59
C PRO A 29 0.06 -14.96 8.25
N ASP A 30 0.31 -15.98 7.42
CA ASP A 30 -0.32 -16.10 6.11
C ASP A 30 -1.78 -16.55 6.25
N GLY A 31 -2.70 -15.64 6.00
CA GLY A 31 -4.14 -15.89 5.97
C GLY A 31 -4.71 -15.99 4.55
N THR A 32 -3.86 -16.12 3.52
CA THR A 32 -4.32 -16.24 2.14
C THR A 32 -5.02 -17.57 1.93
N PRO A 33 -6.30 -17.60 1.45
CA PRO A 33 -6.97 -18.83 1.09
C PRO A 33 -6.20 -19.61 0.01
N GLU A 34 -6.06 -20.92 0.18
CA GLU A 34 -5.36 -21.81 -0.77
C GLU A 34 -5.92 -21.70 -2.19
N LEU A 35 -7.24 -21.55 -2.33
CA LEU A 35 -7.89 -21.38 -3.64
C LEU A 35 -7.42 -20.10 -4.36
N ILE A 36 -7.14 -19.04 -3.63
CA ILE A 36 -6.61 -17.81 -4.23
C ILE A 36 -5.21 -18.05 -4.77
N ARG A 37 -4.35 -18.75 -4.02
CA ARG A 37 -3.00 -19.09 -4.47
C ARG A 37 -3.02 -20.01 -5.70
N ALA A 38 -3.96 -20.96 -5.72
CA ALA A 38 -4.05 -21.94 -6.80
C ALA A 38 -4.55 -21.35 -8.12
N TYR A 39 -5.40 -20.31 -8.07
CA TYR A 39 -6.14 -19.82 -9.25
C TYR A 39 -5.89 -18.35 -9.59
N ALA A 40 -4.97 -17.68 -8.95
CA ALA A 40 -4.59 -16.32 -9.35
C ALA A 40 -4.06 -16.31 -10.79
N LEU A 41 -4.64 -15.43 -11.63
CA LEU A 41 -4.39 -15.44 -13.08
C LEU A 41 -3.10 -14.71 -13.47
N ASP A 42 -2.73 -13.68 -12.72
CA ASP A 42 -1.54 -12.89 -12.94
C ASP A 42 -0.97 -12.35 -11.64
N ASP A 43 0.25 -11.83 -11.69
CA ASP A 43 0.99 -11.39 -10.50
C ASP A 43 0.34 -10.18 -9.81
N GLU A 44 -0.21 -9.24 -10.56
CA GLU A 44 -0.84 -8.04 -9.99
C GLU A 44 -2.14 -8.39 -9.28
N GLN A 45 -2.98 -9.24 -9.89
CA GLN A 45 -4.20 -9.73 -9.28
C GLN A 45 -3.93 -10.58 -8.03
N ALA A 46 -2.91 -11.44 -8.09
CA ALA A 46 -2.45 -12.21 -6.96
C ALA A 46 -2.01 -11.27 -5.82
N LEU A 47 -1.24 -10.23 -6.13
CA LEU A 47 -0.78 -9.25 -5.15
C LEU A 47 -1.94 -8.51 -4.49
N LEU A 48 -2.89 -8.00 -5.26
CA LEU A 48 -4.08 -7.32 -4.73
C LEU A 48 -4.91 -8.23 -3.82
N ALA A 49 -5.11 -9.49 -4.21
CA ALA A 49 -5.82 -10.47 -3.40
C ALA A 49 -5.09 -10.80 -2.09
N ILE A 50 -3.77 -11.03 -2.15
CA ILE A 50 -2.93 -11.30 -0.98
C ILE A 50 -2.97 -10.11 0.00
N VAL A 51 -2.82 -8.90 -0.49
CA VAL A 51 -2.90 -7.67 0.31
C VAL A 51 -4.26 -7.56 1.00
N ARG A 52 -5.34 -7.85 0.29
CA ARG A 52 -6.72 -7.79 0.82
C ARG A 52 -6.98 -8.86 1.87
N TYR A 53 -6.70 -10.13 1.56
CA TYR A 53 -6.98 -11.25 2.47
C TYR A 53 -6.15 -11.23 3.74
N ASN A 54 -4.95 -10.70 3.68
CA ASN A 54 -4.08 -10.55 4.86
C ASN A 54 -4.22 -9.21 5.55
N ARG A 55 -5.15 -8.36 5.12
CA ARG A 55 -5.43 -7.05 5.69
C ARG A 55 -4.19 -6.17 5.81
N LEU A 56 -3.31 -6.23 4.82
CA LEU A 56 -2.04 -5.50 4.87
C LEU A 56 -2.23 -3.99 4.82
N ILE A 57 -3.29 -3.48 4.19
CA ILE A 57 -3.61 -2.04 4.21
C ILE A 57 -3.92 -1.59 5.63
N ASP A 58 -4.75 -2.34 6.36
CA ASP A 58 -5.10 -2.07 7.75
C ASP A 58 -3.85 -2.06 8.64
N ILE A 59 -3.03 -3.09 8.52
CA ILE A 59 -1.80 -3.27 9.30
C ILE A 59 -0.83 -2.12 9.03
N PHE A 60 -0.61 -1.80 7.76
CA PHE A 60 0.33 -0.77 7.33
C PHE A 60 -0.08 0.63 7.77
N LEU A 61 -1.35 0.98 7.59
CA LEU A 61 -1.86 2.30 7.89
C LEU A 61 -2.33 2.48 9.35
N GLY A 62 -2.49 1.39 10.10
CA GLY A 62 -2.98 1.43 11.47
C GLY A 62 -4.43 1.90 11.58
N LEU A 63 -5.28 1.49 10.64
CA LEU A 63 -6.71 1.83 10.59
C LEU A 63 -7.54 0.64 10.09
N THR A 64 -8.84 0.74 10.11
CA THR A 64 -9.73 -0.27 9.52
C THR A 64 -10.09 0.13 8.10
N ALA A 65 -9.72 -0.70 7.12
CA ALA A 65 -9.99 -0.46 5.71
C ALA A 65 -10.82 -1.59 5.09
N SER A 66 -11.68 -1.22 4.15
CA SER A 66 -12.50 -2.16 3.37
C SER A 66 -12.35 -1.85 1.89
N SER A 67 -12.16 -2.91 1.10
CA SER A 67 -12.15 -2.78 -0.36
C SER A 67 -13.52 -2.36 -0.86
N LEU A 68 -13.57 -1.26 -1.60
CA LEU A 68 -14.79 -0.74 -2.19
C LEU A 68 -14.99 -1.26 -3.61
N GLN A 69 -13.92 -1.24 -4.41
CA GLN A 69 -13.97 -1.65 -5.82
C GLN A 69 -12.59 -2.00 -6.37
N ASN A 70 -12.53 -3.03 -7.23
CA ASN A 70 -11.35 -3.39 -8.04
C ASN A 70 -11.53 -2.87 -9.46
N HIS A 71 -10.42 -2.64 -10.16
CA HIS A 71 -10.38 -2.22 -11.56
C HIS A 71 -11.37 -1.10 -11.86
N LEU A 72 -11.30 -0.05 -11.05
CA LEU A 72 -12.16 1.11 -11.25
C LEU A 72 -11.67 1.92 -12.45
N ARG A 73 -12.42 1.84 -13.55
CA ARG A 73 -12.22 2.70 -14.72
C ARG A 73 -13.15 3.89 -14.65
N THR A 74 -12.59 5.07 -14.72
CA THR A 74 -13.37 6.31 -14.56
C THR A 74 -12.71 7.46 -15.32
N THR A 75 -13.42 8.58 -15.39
CA THR A 75 -12.90 9.82 -15.99
C THR A 75 -12.66 10.86 -14.91
N VAL A 76 -11.49 11.45 -14.91
CA VAL A 76 -11.11 12.55 -14.03
C VAL A 76 -11.07 13.84 -14.83
N LYS A 77 -11.79 14.84 -14.36
CA LYS A 77 -11.83 16.16 -15.02
C LYS A 77 -10.43 16.76 -15.09
N GLY A 78 -10.03 17.16 -16.30
CA GLY A 78 -8.71 17.74 -16.54
C GLY A 78 -7.58 16.73 -16.79
N ILE A 79 -7.86 15.41 -16.64
CA ILE A 79 -6.87 14.35 -16.84
C ILE A 79 -7.32 13.39 -17.96
N GLY A 80 -8.58 12.95 -17.92
CA GLY A 80 -9.11 11.94 -18.84
C GLY A 80 -9.46 10.63 -18.16
N GLN A 81 -9.41 9.54 -18.92
CA GLN A 81 -9.67 8.20 -18.40
C GLN A 81 -8.50 7.71 -17.57
N ILE A 82 -8.81 7.15 -16.40
CA ILE A 82 -7.85 6.51 -15.51
C ILE A 82 -8.36 5.14 -15.07
N GLU A 83 -7.46 4.32 -14.58
CA GLU A 83 -7.77 3.05 -13.92
C GLU A 83 -7.10 3.04 -12.55
N ILE A 84 -7.87 2.68 -11.51
CA ILE A 84 -7.40 2.42 -10.15
C ILE A 84 -7.49 0.92 -9.91
N ASP A 85 -6.40 0.28 -9.54
CA ASP A 85 -6.34 -1.17 -9.41
C ASP A 85 -7.27 -1.66 -8.30
N GLU A 86 -7.25 -1.01 -7.15
CA GLU A 86 -8.19 -1.25 -6.07
C GLU A 86 -8.42 0.03 -5.24
N LEU A 87 -9.65 0.28 -4.90
CA LEU A 87 -10.05 1.42 -4.06
C LEU A 87 -10.55 0.92 -2.72
N TYR A 88 -9.95 1.42 -1.63
CA TYR A 88 -10.41 1.18 -0.26
C TYR A 88 -11.02 2.44 0.34
N VAL A 89 -11.87 2.23 1.32
CA VAL A 89 -12.31 3.25 2.28
C VAL A 89 -11.96 2.80 3.68
N GLY A 90 -11.62 3.74 4.55
CA GLY A 90 -11.14 3.39 5.89
C GLY A 90 -11.57 4.36 6.96
N LEU A 91 -11.46 3.88 8.20
CA LEU A 91 -11.73 4.62 9.43
C LEU A 91 -10.55 4.48 10.38
N ASP A 92 -10.11 5.58 10.97
CA ASP A 92 -9.17 5.54 12.08
C ASP A 92 -9.90 5.43 13.45
N LYS A 93 -9.12 5.33 14.52
CA LYS A 93 -9.67 5.21 15.88
C LYS A 93 -10.47 6.42 16.37
N ARG A 94 -10.42 7.54 15.66
CA ARG A 94 -11.18 8.77 15.92
C ARG A 94 -12.41 8.90 15.04
N GLY A 95 -12.65 7.95 14.15
CA GLY A 95 -13.76 7.98 13.20
C GLY A 95 -13.52 8.86 11.97
N CYS A 96 -12.28 9.29 11.74
CA CYS A 96 -11.95 10.01 10.50
C CYS A 96 -11.99 9.06 9.31
N HIS A 97 -12.61 9.51 8.22
CA HIS A 97 -12.76 8.75 6.99
C HIS A 97 -11.60 9.00 6.03
N TYR A 98 -11.18 7.92 5.38
CA TYR A 98 -10.12 7.94 4.39
C TYR A 98 -10.57 7.27 3.10
N VAL A 99 -10.07 7.77 1.97
CA VAL A 99 -10.09 7.08 0.69
C VAL A 99 -8.66 6.65 0.35
N ILE A 100 -8.49 5.39 -0.02
CA ILE A 100 -7.19 4.77 -0.14
C ILE A 100 -7.11 4.08 -1.51
N PRO A 101 -6.69 4.80 -2.55
CA PRO A 101 -6.41 4.16 -3.83
C PRO A 101 -5.12 3.35 -3.73
N VAL A 102 -5.16 2.12 -4.23
CA VAL A 102 -4.05 1.17 -4.20
C VAL A 102 -3.68 0.82 -5.63
N GLN A 103 -2.41 0.99 -5.97
CA GLN A 103 -1.80 0.48 -7.18
C GLN A 103 -0.92 -0.73 -6.87
N ALA A 104 -0.96 -1.76 -7.73
CA ALA A 104 -0.15 -2.94 -7.61
C ALA A 104 0.82 -3.04 -8.79
N GLN A 105 2.06 -3.42 -8.51
CA GLN A 105 3.07 -3.65 -9.53
C GLN A 105 3.66 -5.05 -9.36
N GLY A 106 3.68 -5.81 -10.43
CA GLY A 106 4.29 -7.13 -10.48
C GLY A 106 5.77 -7.08 -10.84
N GLY A 107 6.53 -8.05 -10.36
CA GLY A 107 7.88 -8.32 -10.80
C GLY A 107 8.85 -7.13 -10.77
N LYS A 108 9.41 -6.78 -11.93
CA LYS A 108 10.39 -5.69 -12.08
C LYS A 108 9.78 -4.33 -12.45
N ASP A 109 8.46 -4.26 -12.57
CA ASP A 109 7.79 -3.02 -12.89
C ASP A 109 7.96 -2.01 -11.76
N GLN A 110 7.89 -0.74 -12.10
CA GLN A 110 8.15 0.33 -11.16
C GLN A 110 6.89 1.12 -10.90
N ILE A 111 6.69 1.49 -9.64
CA ILE A 111 5.57 2.30 -9.21
C ILE A 111 5.61 3.66 -9.89
N GLY A 112 4.54 3.98 -10.61
CA GLY A 112 4.43 5.20 -11.40
C GLY A 112 3.95 6.39 -10.57
N VAL A 113 4.71 7.50 -10.61
CA VAL A 113 4.32 8.78 -10.01
C VAL A 113 3.06 9.36 -10.68
N VAL A 114 2.92 9.17 -11.99
CA VAL A 114 1.77 9.64 -12.76
C VAL A 114 0.46 9.02 -12.26
N GLN A 115 0.43 7.71 -12.04
CA GLN A 115 -0.74 7.01 -11.52
C GLN A 115 -1.13 7.52 -10.14
N THR A 116 -0.17 7.71 -9.24
CA THR A 116 -0.42 8.30 -7.92
C THR A 116 -1.06 9.68 -8.00
N THR A 117 -0.58 10.54 -8.90
CA THR A 117 -1.16 11.87 -9.11
C THR A 117 -2.59 11.79 -9.63
N GLN A 118 -2.87 10.87 -10.54
CA GLN A 118 -4.21 10.62 -11.08
C GLN A 118 -5.18 10.12 -9.99
N ASP A 119 -4.73 9.19 -9.15
CA ASP A 119 -5.49 8.62 -8.05
C ASP A 119 -5.86 9.70 -7.01
N ILE A 120 -4.92 10.58 -6.66
CA ILE A 120 -5.17 11.71 -5.76
C ILE A 120 -6.18 12.68 -6.35
N SER A 121 -6.05 12.99 -7.64
CA SER A 121 -6.99 13.87 -8.34
C SER A 121 -8.39 13.28 -8.38
N TYR A 122 -8.52 11.98 -8.64
CA TYR A 122 -9.79 11.27 -8.57
C TYR A 122 -10.41 11.35 -7.17
N ALA A 123 -9.62 11.05 -6.14
CA ALA A 123 -10.09 11.09 -4.76
C ALA A 123 -10.60 12.47 -4.35
N GLY A 124 -9.89 13.53 -4.74
CA GLY A 124 -10.29 14.90 -4.48
C GLY A 124 -11.59 15.31 -5.16
N GLN A 125 -11.85 14.80 -6.37
CA GLN A 125 -13.08 15.08 -7.12
C GLN A 125 -14.27 14.25 -6.65
N LYS A 126 -14.05 12.96 -6.35
CA LYS A 126 -15.12 12.01 -6.01
C LYS A 126 -15.48 12.01 -4.54
N PHE A 127 -14.51 12.22 -3.66
CA PHE A 127 -14.66 12.17 -2.22
C PHE A 127 -14.18 13.46 -1.54
N PRO A 128 -14.80 14.60 -1.89
CA PRO A 128 -14.41 15.88 -1.28
C PRO A 128 -14.61 15.80 0.24
N GLY A 129 -13.60 16.22 0.98
CA GLY A 129 -13.63 16.17 2.45
C GLY A 129 -13.06 14.90 3.08
N LEU A 130 -12.84 13.82 2.33
CA LEU A 130 -12.09 12.66 2.82
C LEU A 130 -10.59 12.89 2.64
N ARG A 131 -9.80 12.39 3.58
CA ARG A 131 -8.35 12.33 3.41
C ARG A 131 -7.98 11.20 2.46
N CYS A 132 -7.13 11.51 1.48
CA CYS A 132 -6.61 10.54 0.55
C CYS A 132 -5.23 10.05 1.03
N ARG A 133 -5.06 8.72 1.13
CA ARG A 133 -3.79 8.07 1.47
C ARG A 133 -3.44 7.04 0.40
N PRO A 134 -2.84 7.45 -0.71
CA PRO A 134 -2.48 6.54 -1.80
C PRO A 134 -1.44 5.52 -1.36
N ILE A 135 -1.66 4.27 -1.75
CA ILE A 135 -0.77 3.15 -1.45
C ILE A 135 -0.29 2.54 -2.77
N ALA A 136 0.96 2.16 -2.79
CA ALA A 136 1.50 1.28 -3.81
C ALA A 136 1.97 -0.03 -3.16
N ALA A 137 1.72 -1.14 -3.84
CA ALA A 137 2.14 -2.46 -3.43
C ALA A 137 3.03 -3.08 -4.52
N GLN A 138 4.10 -3.75 -4.12
CA GLN A 138 5.01 -4.43 -5.04
C GLN A 138 5.51 -5.75 -4.47
N PHE A 139 5.52 -6.80 -5.30
CA PHE A 139 6.25 -8.03 -4.97
C PHE A 139 7.75 -7.79 -5.01
N MET A 140 8.44 -8.36 -4.04
CA MET A 140 9.89 -8.39 -3.94
C MET A 140 10.40 -9.83 -4.00
N GLU A 141 11.70 -10.00 -4.23
CA GLU A 141 12.34 -11.29 -4.12
C GLU A 141 12.14 -11.93 -2.75
N GLY A 142 12.04 -13.26 -2.71
CA GLY A 142 11.84 -14.02 -1.48
C GLY A 142 10.42 -13.95 -0.91
N GLY A 143 9.41 -13.64 -1.73
CA GLY A 143 8.00 -13.62 -1.31
C GLY A 143 7.63 -12.45 -0.39
N LYS A 144 8.45 -11.41 -0.38
CA LYS A 144 8.17 -10.18 0.37
C LYS A 144 7.24 -9.28 -0.41
N ILE A 145 6.47 -8.47 0.30
CA ILE A 145 5.62 -7.43 -0.24
C ILE A 145 6.05 -6.09 0.33
N ALA A 146 6.42 -5.16 -0.54
CA ALA A 146 6.65 -3.78 -0.16
C ALA A 146 5.36 -2.98 -0.27
N LEU A 147 5.01 -2.24 0.76
CA LEU A 147 3.95 -1.24 0.76
C LEU A 147 4.54 0.15 0.95
N PHE A 148 4.04 1.09 0.15
CA PHE A 148 4.45 2.49 0.16
C PHE A 148 3.22 3.37 0.39
N GLU A 149 3.28 4.25 1.35
CA GLU A 149 2.33 5.35 1.46
C GLU A 149 2.91 6.56 0.75
N LEU A 150 2.12 7.15 -0.14
CA LEU A 150 2.52 8.25 -0.99
C LEU A 150 1.69 9.49 -0.67
N THR A 151 2.21 10.65 -1.00
CA THR A 151 1.50 11.93 -0.92
C THR A 151 1.91 12.85 -2.04
N LEU A 152 1.07 13.83 -2.33
CA LEU A 152 1.39 14.93 -3.23
C LEU A 152 1.67 16.18 -2.40
N GLN A 153 2.88 16.71 -2.52
CA GLN A 153 3.29 17.95 -1.86
C GLN A 153 4.02 18.85 -2.84
N ASP A 154 3.56 20.08 -2.97
CA ASP A 154 4.14 21.08 -3.89
C ASP A 154 4.23 20.57 -5.35
N GLY A 155 3.21 19.82 -5.79
CA GLY A 155 3.15 19.23 -7.13
C GLY A 155 4.03 17.99 -7.36
N GLU A 156 4.72 17.51 -6.32
CA GLU A 156 5.59 16.34 -6.39
C GLU A 156 5.05 15.19 -5.51
N VAL A 157 5.10 13.97 -6.05
CA VAL A 157 4.80 12.77 -5.27
C VAL A 157 5.97 12.46 -4.34
N ARG A 158 5.66 12.25 -3.07
CA ARG A 158 6.64 11.95 -2.01
C ARG A 158 6.27 10.67 -1.28
N LEU A 159 7.30 9.95 -0.84
CA LEU A 159 7.16 8.80 0.04
C LEU A 159 6.92 9.28 1.48
N VAL A 160 5.82 8.82 2.07
CA VAL A 160 5.49 9.07 3.48
C VAL A 160 6.03 7.96 4.37
N ASP A 161 5.77 6.70 4.00
CA ASP A 161 6.22 5.52 4.74
C ASP A 161 6.42 4.33 3.80
N GLU A 162 7.29 3.41 4.20
CA GLU A 162 7.56 2.16 3.51
C GLU A 162 7.75 1.05 4.51
N LYS A 163 7.05 -0.08 4.32
CA LYS A 163 7.22 -1.29 5.10
C LYS A 163 7.27 -2.50 4.18
N HIS A 164 8.04 -3.49 4.58
CA HIS A 164 8.14 -4.76 3.89
C HIS A 164 7.53 -5.85 4.75
N TYR A 165 6.66 -6.65 4.16
CA TYR A 165 5.97 -7.75 4.83
C TYR A 165 6.33 -9.07 4.19
N ARG A 166 6.51 -10.10 5.02
CA ARG A 166 6.67 -11.47 4.59
C ARG A 166 5.56 -12.31 5.22
N LEU A 167 4.77 -12.96 4.37
CA LEU A 167 3.74 -13.87 4.84
C LEU A 167 4.35 -15.22 5.14
N VAL A 168 4.15 -15.70 6.35
CA VAL A 168 4.70 -16.98 6.82
C VAL A 168 3.59 -17.87 7.38
N PRO A 169 3.69 -19.21 7.22
CA PRO A 169 2.78 -20.11 7.91
C PRO A 169 2.77 -19.84 9.41
N ALA A 170 1.59 -19.85 10.03
CA ALA A 170 1.42 -19.47 11.43
C ALA A 170 2.26 -20.33 12.40
N ASP A 171 2.50 -21.60 12.06
CA ASP A 171 3.33 -22.53 12.83
C ASP A 171 4.85 -22.26 12.70
N LYS A 172 5.25 -21.44 11.73
CA LYS A 172 6.65 -21.05 11.48
C LYS A 172 6.98 -19.64 11.98
N LEU A 173 6.03 -18.95 12.60
CA LEU A 173 6.30 -17.67 13.24
C LEU A 173 7.25 -17.86 14.43
N ASP A 174 8.27 -17.03 14.48
CA ASP A 174 9.12 -16.92 15.65
C ASP A 174 8.32 -16.33 16.82
N ARG A 175 8.20 -17.10 17.91
CA ARG A 175 7.45 -16.68 19.10
C ARG A 175 8.04 -15.47 19.78
N ASP A 176 9.36 -15.30 19.71
CA ASP A 176 10.03 -14.15 20.28
C ASP A 176 9.79 -12.91 19.41
N ALA A 177 9.83 -13.06 18.09
CA ALA A 177 9.53 -11.97 17.15
C ALA A 177 8.11 -11.42 17.28
N ILE A 178 7.12 -12.21 17.72
CA ILE A 178 5.74 -11.75 17.95
C ILE A 178 5.66 -10.66 19.05
N ARG A 179 6.61 -10.65 19.97
CA ARG A 179 6.64 -9.73 21.12
C ARG A 179 7.56 -8.55 20.91
N ASP A 180 8.39 -8.60 19.87
CA ASP A 180 9.36 -7.54 19.61
C ASP A 180 8.67 -6.33 18.96
N TYR A 181 8.84 -5.17 19.58
CA TYR A 181 8.55 -3.90 18.95
C TYR A 181 9.74 -3.54 18.07
N ARG A 182 9.57 -3.68 16.76
CA ARG A 182 10.57 -3.28 15.78
C ARG A 182 10.20 -1.92 15.22
N ASP A 183 11.02 -0.95 15.51
CA ASP A 183 10.90 0.41 14.98
C ASP A 183 11.30 0.49 13.49
#